data_c7fff3aab9c9b50d637e2f79d30e5cb5
#
_entry.id   c7fff3aab9c9b50d637e2f79d30e5cb5
#
_cell.length_a   1.000
_cell.length_b   1.000
_cell.length_c   1.000
_cell.angle_alpha   90.00
_cell.angle_beta   90.00
_cell.angle_gamma   90.00
#
_symmetry.space_group_name_H-M   'P 1'
#
loop_
_entity.id
_entity.type
_entity.pdbx_description
1 polymer ?
#
loop_
_entity_poly.entity_id
_entity_poly.type
_entity_poly.pdbx_seq_one_letter_code
_entity_poly.pdbx_strand_id
1 'polypeptide(L)'
;MIAAGSYFAFRDNAPSRLIGAQTEPQIFYEDRSADLRAQVDPITSQKDLDQAQVEQRVNALRQQQARISLSLDRVEQKQVATLNELLSLDRVEQNQVAKLNEIRERIDVRARRMQSMLNDLGIKVGRASSEDATGGPFIPLKPPQSDANAFETQLYRINVGRAQIDRDRQTLLAVPVRKPLIGEIVTTSPFGIRMHPLLRRLAIHTGLDLRGDLGEPVRATATGKVTIAGRQGGYGNMVEISHGGGLVTRFGHLSEISVKLGQVVLIGEMVGRIGSTGRSTGPHLHYETRANGEPVDPQKFLSAGLKLGDD
;
A
#
# COMPACT_ATOMS: atom_id res chain seq x y z
N MET A 1 -5.65 38.37 -41.25
CA MET A 1 -5.06 37.10 -41.74
C MET A 1 -5.27 36.07 -40.65
N ILE A 2 -6.33 35.31 -40.78
CA ILE A 2 -6.54 33.87 -40.66
C ILE A 2 -5.84 33.23 -39.45
N ALA A 3 -6.61 33.02 -38.39
CA ALA A 3 -6.30 32.11 -37.30
C ALA A 3 -6.99 30.76 -37.59
N ALA A 4 -6.22 29.72 -37.77
CA ALA A 4 -6.70 28.36 -37.93
C ALA A 4 -7.08 27.80 -36.57
N GLY A 5 -8.36 27.46 -36.39
CA GLY A 5 -8.85 26.74 -35.24
C GLY A 5 -8.52 25.24 -35.33
N SER A 6 -7.84 24.74 -34.35
CA SER A 6 -7.63 23.28 -34.19
C SER A 6 -8.85 22.67 -33.55
N TYR A 7 -9.62 21.90 -34.31
CA TYR A 7 -10.64 20.98 -33.82
C TYR A 7 -9.97 19.81 -33.09
N PHE A 8 -10.09 19.76 -31.78
CA PHE A 8 -9.87 18.51 -31.04
C PHE A 8 -11.17 17.71 -31.04
N ALA A 9 -11.18 16.64 -31.80
CA ALA A 9 -12.21 15.63 -31.74
C ALA A 9 -12.08 14.86 -30.42
N PHE A 10 -12.94 15.15 -29.47
CA PHE A 10 -13.17 14.28 -28.32
C PHE A 10 -13.94 13.06 -28.82
N ARG A 11 -13.28 11.93 -28.77
CA ARG A 11 -13.89 10.62 -29.02
C ARG A 11 -14.79 10.27 -27.84
N ASP A 12 -16.05 10.05 -28.15
CA ASP A 12 -17.11 9.58 -27.28
C ASP A 12 -16.69 8.35 -26.46
N ASN A 13 -16.72 8.49 -25.16
CA ASN A 13 -16.98 7.41 -24.21
C ASN A 13 -17.88 7.96 -23.09
N ALA A 14 -19.10 8.31 -23.46
CA ALA A 14 -20.14 8.56 -22.47
C ALA A 14 -20.80 7.22 -22.12
N PRO A 15 -21.00 6.91 -20.86
CA PRO A 15 -21.73 5.70 -20.48
C PRO A 15 -23.18 5.82 -20.92
N SER A 16 -23.63 4.85 -21.70
CA SER A 16 -24.94 4.73 -22.35
C SER A 16 -26.17 4.67 -21.42
N ARG A 17 -26.06 5.09 -20.17
CA ARG A 17 -27.17 5.07 -19.18
C ARG A 17 -27.89 6.40 -18.94
N LEU A 18 -27.43 7.52 -19.52
CA LEU A 18 -28.08 8.84 -19.31
C LEU A 18 -29.02 9.29 -20.42
N ILE A 19 -29.18 8.53 -21.50
CA ILE A 19 -29.98 8.95 -22.66
C ILE A 19 -31.49 8.75 -22.44
N GLY A 20 -31.91 7.95 -21.45
CA GLY A 20 -33.33 7.67 -21.22
C GLY A 20 -34.16 8.77 -20.52
N ALA A 21 -33.50 9.73 -19.84
CA ALA A 21 -34.22 10.71 -19.01
C ALA A 21 -34.41 12.10 -19.64
N GLN A 22 -33.83 12.36 -20.82
CA GLN A 22 -33.90 13.69 -21.44
C GLN A 22 -35.05 13.90 -22.44
N THR A 23 -35.78 12.85 -22.82
CA THR A 23 -36.82 12.96 -23.84
C THR A 23 -38.21 13.37 -23.29
N GLU A 24 -38.52 13.02 -22.04
CA GLU A 24 -39.87 13.33 -21.49
C GLU A 24 -40.16 14.81 -21.28
N PRO A 25 -39.27 15.67 -20.78
CA PRO A 25 -39.60 17.11 -20.63
C PRO A 25 -39.83 17.81 -21.98
N GLN A 26 -39.09 17.45 -23.02
CA GLN A 26 -39.16 18.12 -24.30
C GLN A 26 -40.48 17.81 -25.04
N ILE A 27 -40.93 16.54 -25.01
CA ILE A 27 -42.21 16.12 -25.57
C ILE A 27 -43.37 16.81 -24.86
N PHE A 28 -43.33 16.98 -23.55
CA PHE A 28 -44.38 17.63 -22.77
C PHE A 28 -44.52 19.13 -23.13
N TYR A 29 -43.45 19.82 -23.49
CA TYR A 29 -43.48 21.24 -23.85
C TYR A 29 -43.94 21.46 -25.30
N GLU A 30 -43.57 20.59 -26.24
CA GLU A 30 -44.03 20.65 -27.62
C GLU A 30 -45.54 20.41 -27.70
N ASP A 31 -46.07 19.45 -26.98
CA ASP A 31 -47.49 19.12 -26.94
C ASP A 31 -48.31 20.30 -26.35
N ARG A 32 -47.80 20.92 -25.27
CA ARG A 32 -48.46 22.09 -24.67
C ARG A 32 -48.41 23.35 -25.53
N SER A 33 -47.36 23.55 -26.29
CA SER A 33 -47.25 24.67 -27.24
C SER A 33 -48.15 24.48 -28.45
N ALA A 34 -48.38 23.25 -28.88
CA ALA A 34 -49.34 22.90 -29.92
C ALA A 34 -50.79 23.11 -29.44
N ASP A 35 -51.11 22.73 -28.19
CA ASP A 35 -52.42 22.96 -27.59
C ASP A 35 -52.77 24.46 -27.45
N LEU A 36 -51.80 25.31 -27.11
CA LEU A 36 -51.95 26.74 -27.07
C LEU A 36 -52.19 27.34 -28.45
N ARG A 37 -51.52 26.89 -29.50
CA ARG A 37 -51.78 27.29 -30.89
C ARG A 37 -53.18 26.88 -31.34
N ALA A 38 -53.62 25.67 -31.03
CA ALA A 38 -54.95 25.20 -31.34
C ALA A 38 -56.07 26.01 -30.65
N GLN A 39 -55.79 26.62 -29.47
CA GLN A 39 -56.71 27.50 -28.79
C GLN A 39 -56.75 28.95 -29.34
N VAL A 40 -55.67 29.41 -29.97
CA VAL A 40 -55.62 30.75 -30.57
C VAL A 40 -56.25 30.82 -31.95
N ASP A 41 -56.09 29.76 -32.78
CA ASP A 41 -56.63 29.70 -34.15
C ASP A 41 -58.15 29.86 -34.24
N PRO A 42 -58.98 29.27 -33.35
CA PRO A 42 -60.43 29.47 -33.34
C PRO A 42 -60.86 30.89 -33.03
N ILE A 43 -60.09 31.61 -32.21
CA ILE A 43 -60.38 32.98 -31.81
C ILE A 43 -60.17 33.96 -32.97
N THR A 44 -59.20 33.71 -33.86
CA THR A 44 -58.93 34.55 -35.04
C THR A 44 -59.88 34.30 -36.17
N SER A 45 -60.62 33.15 -36.18
CA SER A 45 -61.53 32.78 -37.27
C SER A 45 -63.01 33.15 -37.03
N GLN A 46 -63.34 33.52 -35.81
CA GLN A 46 -64.72 33.90 -35.51
C GLN A 46 -64.98 35.43 -35.71
N LYS A 47 -65.66 35.80 -36.82
CA LYS A 47 -66.02 37.15 -37.16
C LYS A 47 -67.06 37.83 -36.25
N ASP A 48 -67.70 37.11 -35.37
CA ASP A 48 -68.86 37.58 -34.58
C ASP A 48 -68.66 37.55 -33.06
N LEU A 49 -67.40 37.49 -32.58
CA LEU A 49 -67.13 37.56 -31.13
C LEU A 49 -67.14 39.03 -30.70
N ASP A 50 -67.91 39.31 -29.65
CA ASP A 50 -67.93 40.59 -28.92
C ASP A 50 -66.47 40.94 -28.50
N GLN A 51 -66.06 42.19 -28.91
CA GLN A 51 -64.67 42.63 -28.71
C GLN A 51 -64.21 42.50 -27.26
N ALA A 52 -65.09 42.60 -26.27
CA ALA A 52 -64.83 42.40 -24.85
C ALA A 52 -64.50 40.95 -24.54
N GLN A 53 -65.18 39.98 -25.19
CA GLN A 53 -64.88 38.53 -25.00
C GLN A 53 -63.53 38.16 -25.62
N VAL A 54 -63.16 38.77 -26.77
CA VAL A 54 -61.84 38.55 -27.38
C VAL A 54 -60.74 39.10 -26.49
N GLU A 55 -60.88 40.31 -25.97
CA GLU A 55 -59.89 40.89 -25.04
C GLU A 55 -59.72 40.06 -23.74
N GLN A 56 -60.84 39.61 -23.20
CA GLN A 56 -60.80 38.73 -21.99
C GLN A 56 -60.05 37.44 -22.30
N ARG A 57 -60.28 36.83 -23.45
CA ARG A 57 -59.61 35.60 -23.86
C ARG A 57 -58.13 35.82 -24.15
N VAL A 58 -57.77 36.93 -24.81
CA VAL A 58 -56.37 37.30 -25.04
C VAL A 58 -55.60 37.52 -23.72
N ASN A 59 -56.26 38.22 -22.76
CA ASN A 59 -55.63 38.42 -21.45
C ASN A 59 -55.46 37.12 -20.66
N ALA A 60 -56.44 36.23 -20.73
CA ALA A 60 -56.32 34.88 -20.11
C ALA A 60 -55.16 34.06 -20.72
N LEU A 61 -55.03 34.10 -22.07
CA LEU A 61 -53.93 33.43 -22.77
C LEU A 61 -52.56 34.04 -22.42
N ARG A 62 -52.46 35.37 -22.34
CA ARG A 62 -51.23 36.03 -21.88
C ARG A 62 -50.85 35.64 -20.46
N GLN A 63 -51.82 35.54 -19.54
CA GLN A 63 -51.57 35.08 -18.19
C GLN A 63 -51.11 33.59 -18.15
N GLN A 64 -51.74 32.77 -18.99
CA GLN A 64 -51.34 31.36 -19.13
C GLN A 64 -49.93 31.25 -19.69
N GLN A 65 -49.59 32.00 -20.72
CA GLN A 65 -48.25 32.06 -21.31
C GLN A 65 -47.21 32.49 -20.27
N ALA A 66 -47.50 33.57 -19.48
CA ALA A 66 -46.59 34.00 -18.41
C ALA A 66 -46.37 32.91 -17.34
N ARG A 67 -47.43 32.16 -16.96
CA ARG A 67 -47.30 31.04 -16.02
C ARG A 67 -46.43 29.90 -16.58
N ILE A 68 -46.58 29.59 -17.88
CA ILE A 68 -45.76 28.58 -18.55
C ILE A 68 -44.32 29.03 -18.63
N SER A 69 -44.04 30.28 -19.01
CA SER A 69 -42.67 30.81 -19.03
C SER A 69 -42.00 30.70 -17.65
N LEU A 70 -42.68 31.12 -16.57
CA LEU A 70 -42.18 30.97 -15.20
C LEU A 70 -41.93 29.51 -14.80
N SER A 71 -42.77 28.58 -15.28
CA SER A 71 -42.58 27.15 -15.00
C SER A 71 -41.41 26.57 -15.77
N LEU A 72 -41.17 27.05 -17.00
CA LEU A 72 -40.02 26.68 -17.84
C LEU A 72 -38.70 27.12 -17.18
N ASP A 73 -38.64 28.40 -16.80
CA ASP A 73 -37.46 28.95 -16.11
C ASP A 73 -37.10 28.15 -14.81
N ARG A 74 -38.12 27.74 -14.05
CA ARG A 74 -37.91 26.92 -12.86
C ARG A 74 -37.37 25.54 -13.17
N VAL A 75 -37.82 24.90 -14.23
CA VAL A 75 -37.36 23.58 -14.68
C VAL A 75 -35.92 23.70 -15.18
N GLU A 76 -35.64 24.70 -15.99
CA GLU A 76 -34.28 24.96 -16.49
C GLU A 76 -33.30 25.20 -15.35
N GLN A 77 -33.67 26.04 -14.36
CA GLN A 77 -32.85 26.25 -13.16
C GLN A 77 -32.60 24.95 -12.36
N LYS A 78 -33.64 24.11 -12.23
CA LYS A 78 -33.47 22.82 -11.57
C LYS A 78 -32.54 21.86 -12.35
N GLN A 79 -32.67 21.82 -13.68
CA GLN A 79 -31.78 21.00 -14.52
C GLN A 79 -30.34 21.45 -14.42
N VAL A 80 -30.10 22.77 -14.48
CA VAL A 80 -28.74 23.34 -14.31
C VAL A 80 -28.19 23.01 -12.91
N ALA A 81 -29.00 23.14 -11.86
CA ALA A 81 -28.57 22.76 -10.50
C ALA A 81 -28.20 21.28 -10.40
N THR A 82 -29.05 20.39 -10.94
CA THR A 82 -28.77 18.93 -10.96
C THR A 82 -27.50 18.61 -11.75
N LEU A 83 -27.30 19.27 -12.90
CA LEU A 83 -26.11 19.09 -13.72
C LEU A 83 -24.83 19.52 -12.96
N ASN A 84 -24.91 20.66 -12.27
CA ASN A 84 -23.79 21.14 -11.44
C ASN A 84 -23.50 20.20 -10.28
N GLU A 85 -24.51 19.60 -9.68
CA GLU A 85 -24.36 18.58 -8.64
C GLU A 85 -23.67 17.33 -9.18
N LEU A 86 -24.11 16.80 -10.32
CA LEU A 86 -23.47 15.67 -11.02
C LEU A 86 -22.00 15.97 -11.35
N LEU A 87 -21.71 17.15 -11.91
CA LEU A 87 -20.33 17.56 -12.21
C LEU A 87 -19.47 17.68 -10.95
N SER A 88 -20.07 18.07 -9.83
CA SER A 88 -19.37 18.13 -8.55
C SER A 88 -19.03 16.73 -8.03
N LEU A 89 -19.94 15.75 -8.18
CA LEU A 89 -19.73 14.35 -7.82
C LEU A 89 -18.63 13.71 -8.68
N ASP A 90 -18.65 13.92 -9.99
CA ASP A 90 -17.59 13.46 -10.90
C ASP A 90 -16.22 14.00 -10.49
N ARG A 91 -16.15 15.28 -10.12
CA ARG A 91 -14.90 15.91 -9.65
C ARG A 91 -14.42 15.28 -8.32
N VAL A 92 -15.33 14.96 -7.41
CA VAL A 92 -15.02 14.28 -6.15
C VAL A 92 -14.49 12.88 -6.43
N GLU A 93 -15.14 12.12 -7.31
CA GLU A 93 -14.69 10.79 -7.71
C GLU A 93 -13.29 10.82 -8.35
N GLN A 94 -13.06 11.73 -9.31
CA GLN A 94 -11.75 11.91 -9.92
C GLN A 94 -10.66 12.25 -8.90
N ASN A 95 -10.95 13.12 -7.94
CA ASN A 95 -10.02 13.46 -6.87
C ASN A 95 -9.75 12.25 -5.96
N GLN A 96 -10.75 11.44 -5.65
CA GLN A 96 -10.57 10.22 -4.87
C GLN A 96 -9.72 9.19 -5.62
N VAL A 97 -9.98 8.97 -6.90
CA VAL A 97 -9.18 8.08 -7.76
C VAL A 97 -7.74 8.57 -7.85
N ALA A 98 -7.50 9.88 -8.00
CA ALA A 98 -6.17 10.46 -8.02
C ALA A 98 -5.40 10.20 -6.70
N LYS A 99 -6.04 10.41 -5.54
CA LYS A 99 -5.46 10.09 -4.23
C LYS A 99 -5.17 8.59 -4.05
N LEU A 100 -6.07 7.73 -4.50
CA LEU A 100 -5.85 6.28 -4.48
C LEU A 100 -4.67 5.87 -5.36
N ASN A 101 -4.49 6.50 -6.52
CA ASN A 101 -3.33 6.27 -7.38
C ASN A 101 -2.02 6.68 -6.70
N GLU A 102 -1.99 7.82 -6.01
CA GLU A 102 -0.83 8.26 -5.24
C GLU A 102 -0.48 7.24 -4.13
N ILE A 103 -1.48 6.80 -3.36
CA ILE A 103 -1.28 5.79 -2.33
C ILE A 103 -0.75 4.48 -2.93
N ARG A 104 -1.32 4.03 -4.05
CA ARG A 104 -0.88 2.82 -4.75
C ARG A 104 0.58 2.94 -5.19
N GLU A 105 0.98 4.07 -5.77
CA GLU A 105 2.35 4.28 -6.22
C GLU A 105 3.35 4.20 -5.05
N ARG A 106 3.02 4.81 -3.91
CA ARG A 106 3.82 4.71 -2.68
C ARG A 106 3.93 3.27 -2.19
N ILE A 107 2.84 2.51 -2.24
CA ILE A 107 2.80 1.07 -1.90
C ILE A 107 3.70 0.28 -2.85
N ASP A 108 3.60 0.48 -4.16
CA ASP A 108 4.36 -0.22 -5.18
C ASP A 108 5.87 0.07 -5.06
N VAL A 109 6.25 1.32 -4.79
CA VAL A 109 7.64 1.71 -4.54
C VAL A 109 8.19 0.98 -3.32
N ARG A 110 7.44 0.97 -2.22
CA ARG A 110 7.84 0.30 -0.99
C ARG A 110 7.98 -1.22 -1.18
N ALA A 111 7.02 -1.84 -1.84
CA ALA A 111 7.06 -3.28 -2.14
C ALA A 111 8.29 -3.64 -2.99
N ARG A 112 8.55 -2.89 -4.07
CA ARG A 112 9.74 -3.11 -4.92
C ARG A 112 11.05 -2.97 -4.13
N ARG A 113 11.15 -1.97 -3.24
CA ARG A 113 12.34 -1.78 -2.41
C ARG A 113 12.57 -2.97 -1.47
N MET A 114 11.51 -3.48 -0.83
CA MET A 114 11.58 -4.66 0.04
C MET A 114 11.97 -5.91 -0.74
N GLN A 115 11.36 -6.16 -1.89
CA GLN A 115 11.68 -7.30 -2.75
C GLN A 115 13.11 -7.24 -3.29
N SER A 116 13.57 -6.06 -3.74
CA SER A 116 14.96 -5.89 -4.18
C SER A 116 15.95 -6.27 -3.08
N MET A 117 15.70 -5.81 -1.85
CA MET A 117 16.55 -6.15 -0.72
C MET A 117 16.56 -7.65 -0.41
N LEU A 118 15.40 -8.31 -0.39
CA LEU A 118 15.32 -9.75 -0.16
C LEU A 118 16.06 -10.53 -1.26
N ASN A 119 15.94 -10.09 -2.51
CA ASN A 119 16.68 -10.67 -3.63
C ASN A 119 18.20 -10.46 -3.50
N ASP A 120 18.66 -9.27 -3.09
CA ASP A 120 20.09 -8.95 -2.87
C ASP A 120 20.68 -9.82 -1.76
N LEU A 121 19.88 -10.20 -0.77
CA LEU A 121 20.25 -11.13 0.29
C LEU A 121 20.12 -12.61 -0.12
N GLY A 122 19.66 -12.91 -1.34
CA GLY A 122 19.44 -14.27 -1.84
C GLY A 122 18.26 -14.98 -1.18
N ILE A 123 17.36 -14.22 -0.52
CA ILE A 123 16.22 -14.78 0.20
C ILE A 123 15.04 -14.85 -0.75
N LYS A 124 14.62 -16.05 -1.11
CA LYS A 124 13.38 -16.26 -1.84
C LYS A 124 12.21 -16.09 -0.88
N VAL A 125 11.35 -15.10 -1.16
CA VAL A 125 10.07 -15.00 -0.46
C VAL A 125 9.25 -16.22 -0.81
N GLY A 126 9.23 -17.20 0.09
CA GLY A 126 8.40 -18.39 -0.05
C GLY A 126 6.94 -17.94 -0.05
N ARG A 127 6.09 -18.52 -0.91
CA ARG A 127 4.65 -18.48 -0.68
C ARG A 127 4.42 -19.10 0.68
N ALA A 128 4.07 -18.30 1.67
CA ALA A 128 3.61 -18.83 2.94
C ALA A 128 2.50 -19.83 2.64
N SER A 129 2.68 -21.08 3.02
CA SER A 129 1.60 -22.05 2.98
C SER A 129 0.47 -21.48 3.83
N SER A 130 -0.70 -21.36 3.24
CA SER A 130 -1.90 -20.78 3.84
C SER A 130 -2.47 -21.58 5.01
N GLU A 131 -1.76 -22.57 5.51
CA GLU A 131 -2.25 -23.52 6.51
C GLU A 131 -2.08 -23.06 7.97
N ASP A 132 -1.26 -22.04 8.25
CA ASP A 132 -1.05 -21.53 9.61
C ASP A 132 -1.78 -20.22 9.93
N ALA A 133 -2.76 -19.82 9.11
CA ALA A 133 -3.57 -18.61 9.38
C ALA A 133 -4.61 -18.92 10.48
N THR A 134 -4.25 -18.66 11.71
CA THR A 134 -5.17 -18.61 12.85
C THR A 134 -6.10 -17.41 12.72
N GLY A 135 -7.34 -17.64 12.28
CA GLY A 135 -8.36 -16.60 12.35
C GLY A 135 -9.43 -16.67 11.27
N GLY A 136 -10.57 -17.30 11.56
CA GLY A 136 -11.79 -17.23 10.77
C GLY A 136 -11.75 -17.84 9.36
N PRO A 137 -12.92 -17.93 8.69
CA PRO A 137 -12.96 -18.46 7.34
C PRO A 137 -12.22 -17.51 6.38
N PHE A 138 -11.31 -18.06 5.58
CA PHE A 138 -10.62 -17.32 4.52
C PHE A 138 -11.61 -16.96 3.42
N ILE A 139 -11.92 -15.68 3.28
CA ILE A 139 -12.70 -15.14 2.17
C ILE A 139 -11.73 -14.50 1.18
N PRO A 140 -11.45 -15.14 0.03
CA PRO A 140 -10.53 -14.56 -0.94
C PRO A 140 -11.10 -13.26 -1.51
N LEU A 141 -10.25 -12.24 -1.61
CA LEU A 141 -10.60 -11.00 -2.28
C LEU A 141 -10.81 -11.29 -3.77
N LYS A 142 -12.05 -11.19 -4.24
CA LYS A 142 -12.37 -11.40 -5.66
C LYS A 142 -11.86 -10.22 -6.48
N PRO A 143 -11.27 -10.47 -7.66
CA PRO A 143 -10.97 -9.40 -8.59
C PRO A 143 -12.25 -8.66 -8.99
N PRO A 144 -12.17 -7.35 -9.27
CA PRO A 144 -13.32 -6.58 -9.74
C PRO A 144 -13.86 -7.17 -11.04
N GLN A 145 -15.17 -7.11 -11.21
CA GLN A 145 -15.83 -7.55 -12.44
C GLN A 145 -15.47 -6.61 -13.61
N SER A 146 -15.78 -7.03 -14.84
CA SER A 146 -15.43 -6.26 -16.05
C SER A 146 -16.14 -4.91 -16.15
N ASP A 147 -17.23 -4.72 -15.40
CA ASP A 147 -18.03 -3.49 -15.30
C ASP A 147 -17.71 -2.64 -14.06
N ALA A 148 -16.72 -3.06 -13.28
CA ALA A 148 -16.29 -2.30 -12.10
C ALA A 148 -15.77 -0.91 -12.48
N ASN A 149 -16.16 0.09 -11.69
CA ASN A 149 -15.69 1.45 -11.88
C ASN A 149 -14.20 1.61 -11.53
N ALA A 150 -13.64 2.78 -11.88
CA ALA A 150 -12.23 3.08 -11.65
C ALA A 150 -11.86 3.03 -10.15
N PHE A 151 -12.75 3.49 -9.28
CA PHE A 151 -12.55 3.50 -7.83
C PHE A 151 -12.42 2.07 -7.27
N GLU A 152 -13.35 1.17 -7.60
CA GLU A 152 -13.35 -0.23 -7.16
C GLU A 152 -12.09 -0.96 -7.63
N THR A 153 -11.70 -0.72 -8.89
CA THR A 153 -10.48 -1.29 -9.47
C THR A 153 -9.23 -0.83 -8.71
N GLN A 154 -9.12 0.45 -8.37
CA GLN A 154 -7.98 0.98 -7.62
C GLN A 154 -7.97 0.47 -6.18
N LEU A 155 -9.12 0.42 -5.52
CA LEU A 155 -9.25 -0.11 -4.16
C LEU A 155 -8.81 -1.58 -4.10
N TYR A 156 -9.21 -2.40 -5.06
CA TYR A 156 -8.74 -3.78 -5.18
C TYR A 156 -7.21 -3.86 -5.31
N ARG A 157 -6.61 -3.07 -6.21
CA ARG A 157 -5.16 -3.05 -6.43
C ARG A 157 -4.39 -2.62 -5.16
N ILE A 158 -4.89 -1.62 -4.44
CA ILE A 158 -4.33 -1.17 -3.17
C ILE A 158 -4.35 -2.30 -2.13
N ASN A 159 -5.48 -3.00 -1.99
CA ASN A 159 -5.62 -4.08 -1.03
C ASN A 159 -4.68 -5.27 -1.36
N VAL A 160 -4.53 -5.62 -2.65
CA VAL A 160 -3.56 -6.64 -3.10
C VAL A 160 -2.13 -6.21 -2.79
N GLY A 161 -1.76 -4.97 -3.11
CA GLY A 161 -0.44 -4.41 -2.82
C GLY A 161 -0.14 -4.37 -1.32
N ARG A 162 -1.11 -3.96 -0.50
CA ARG A 162 -1.00 -3.97 0.95
C ARG A 162 -0.77 -5.38 1.50
N ALA A 163 -1.54 -6.36 1.05
CA ALA A 163 -1.36 -7.75 1.45
C ALA A 163 0.03 -8.29 1.06
N GLN A 164 0.60 -7.83 -0.05
CA GLN A 164 1.97 -8.17 -0.44
C GLN A 164 3.00 -7.53 0.52
N ILE A 165 2.85 -6.26 0.85
CA ILE A 165 3.73 -5.58 1.83
C ILE A 165 3.69 -6.28 3.19
N ASP A 166 2.51 -6.69 3.66
CA ASP A 166 2.37 -7.37 4.94
C ASP A 166 3.10 -8.73 4.91
N ARG A 167 3.04 -9.49 3.81
CA ARG A 167 3.82 -10.73 3.62
C ARG A 167 5.33 -10.46 3.61
N ASP A 168 5.78 -9.48 2.84
CA ASP A 168 7.19 -9.10 2.74
C ASP A 168 7.72 -8.64 4.10
N ARG A 169 6.91 -7.89 4.87
CA ARG A 169 7.21 -7.46 6.23
C ARG A 169 7.37 -8.65 7.19
N GLN A 170 6.47 -9.63 7.12
CA GLN A 170 6.59 -10.85 7.93
C GLN A 170 7.89 -11.60 7.59
N THR A 171 8.22 -11.71 6.31
CA THR A 171 9.48 -12.31 5.86
C THR A 171 10.68 -11.52 6.43
N LEU A 172 10.66 -10.19 6.37
CA LEU A 172 11.73 -9.34 6.89
C LEU A 172 11.91 -9.44 8.41
N LEU A 173 10.85 -9.70 9.17
CA LEU A 173 10.97 -9.95 10.62
C LEU A 173 11.80 -11.19 10.94
N ALA A 174 11.85 -12.15 10.02
CA ALA A 174 12.66 -13.37 10.12
C ALA A 174 14.09 -13.21 9.53
N VAL A 175 14.36 -12.10 8.82
CA VAL A 175 15.69 -11.83 8.25
C VAL A 175 16.54 -11.04 9.25
N PRO A 176 17.79 -11.47 9.58
CA PRO A 176 18.62 -10.86 10.62
C PRO A 176 19.30 -9.56 10.15
N VAL A 177 18.47 -8.54 9.85
CA VAL A 177 18.91 -7.23 9.34
C VAL A 177 19.10 -6.18 10.45
N ARG A 178 18.66 -6.46 11.67
CA ARG A 178 18.84 -5.53 12.80
C ARG A 178 20.23 -5.68 13.41
N LYS A 179 20.73 -4.59 14.01
CA LYS A 179 21.98 -4.58 14.75
C LYS A 179 21.86 -5.43 16.02
N PRO A 180 22.88 -6.27 16.34
CA PRO A 180 22.91 -7.03 17.60
C PRO A 180 23.29 -6.20 18.81
N LEU A 181 23.90 -5.00 18.62
CA LEU A 181 24.30 -4.06 19.64
C LEU A 181 23.61 -2.71 19.45
N ILE A 182 23.48 -1.92 20.52
CA ILE A 182 22.91 -0.58 20.48
C ILE A 182 24.00 0.41 20.03
N GLY A 183 23.62 1.39 19.21
CA GLY A 183 24.52 2.45 18.75
C GLY A 183 25.31 2.10 17.48
N GLU A 184 26.49 2.65 17.35
CA GLU A 184 27.37 2.42 16.21
C GLU A 184 28.07 1.07 16.34
N ILE A 185 28.04 0.27 15.26
CA ILE A 185 28.74 -1.02 15.20
C ILE A 185 30.14 -0.78 14.65
N VAL A 186 31.16 -1.10 15.46
CA VAL A 186 32.56 -1.11 15.04
C VAL A 186 32.99 -2.57 14.85
N THR A 187 33.24 -2.96 13.61
CA THR A 187 33.78 -4.29 13.29
C THR A 187 35.28 -4.32 13.55
N THR A 188 35.71 -5.17 14.50
CA THR A 188 37.12 -5.36 14.83
C THR A 188 37.76 -6.46 13.99
N SER A 189 36.95 -7.41 13.48
CA SER A 189 37.41 -8.43 12.56
C SER A 189 36.29 -8.85 11.60
N PRO A 190 36.53 -8.74 10.27
CA PRO A 190 35.55 -9.08 9.26
C PRO A 190 35.41 -10.61 9.06
N PHE A 191 34.32 -10.97 8.37
CA PHE A 191 34.07 -12.32 7.85
C PHE A 191 35.08 -12.68 6.76
N GLY A 192 35.47 -13.96 6.68
CA GLY A 192 36.26 -14.48 5.57
C GLY A 192 37.64 -14.99 5.97
N ILE A 193 38.51 -15.14 4.99
CA ILE A 193 39.84 -15.73 5.18
C ILE A 193 40.74 -14.74 5.90
N ARG A 194 41.30 -15.14 7.04
CA ARG A 194 42.24 -14.34 7.81
C ARG A 194 43.28 -15.24 8.54
N MET A 195 44.38 -14.64 8.97
CA MET A 195 45.30 -15.29 9.90
C MET A 195 44.62 -15.44 11.28
N HIS A 196 44.50 -16.67 11.77
CA HIS A 196 43.90 -16.92 13.09
C HIS A 196 44.78 -16.33 14.18
N PRO A 197 44.28 -15.42 15.06
CA PRO A 197 45.13 -14.67 15.97
C PRO A 197 45.91 -15.48 16.97
N LEU A 198 45.34 -16.59 17.44
CA LEU A 198 45.98 -17.49 18.41
C LEU A 198 46.81 -18.64 17.75
N LEU A 199 46.31 -19.20 16.65
CA LEU A 199 46.92 -20.37 16.01
C LEU A 199 47.94 -20.00 14.92
N ARG A 200 47.97 -18.72 14.49
CA ARG A 200 48.85 -18.18 13.41
C ARG A 200 48.82 -19.03 12.12
N ARG A 201 47.63 -19.51 11.76
CA ARG A 201 47.36 -20.25 10.52
C ARG A 201 46.21 -19.58 9.78
N LEU A 202 46.18 -19.71 8.44
CA LEU A 202 45.07 -19.27 7.66
C LEU A 202 43.82 -20.04 8.09
N ALA A 203 42.76 -19.31 8.39
CA ALA A 203 41.46 -19.86 8.78
C ALA A 203 40.33 -18.98 8.23
N ILE A 204 39.18 -19.58 8.08
CA ILE A 204 37.97 -18.82 7.74
C ILE A 204 37.36 -18.32 9.04
N HIS A 205 37.16 -17.01 9.13
CA HIS A 205 36.35 -16.38 10.17
C HIS A 205 34.89 -16.47 9.75
N THR A 206 34.09 -17.22 10.49
CA THR A 206 32.73 -17.60 10.15
C THR A 206 31.69 -16.49 10.51
N GLY A 207 32.14 -15.37 11.08
CA GLY A 207 31.30 -14.27 11.53
C GLY A 207 31.98 -12.93 11.48
N LEU A 208 31.42 -11.98 12.20
CA LEU A 208 32.00 -10.67 12.51
C LEU A 208 32.34 -10.62 13.98
N ASP A 209 33.52 -10.07 14.31
CA ASP A 209 33.81 -9.67 15.69
C ASP A 209 33.47 -8.18 15.83
N LEU A 210 32.52 -7.90 16.71
CA LEU A 210 31.99 -6.58 16.95
C LEU A 210 32.49 -6.05 18.31
N ARG A 211 33.06 -4.83 18.30
CA ARG A 211 33.51 -4.15 19.52
C ARG A 211 32.33 -3.91 20.45
N GLY A 212 32.52 -4.16 21.73
CA GLY A 212 31.59 -3.80 22.79
C GLY A 212 32.19 -4.05 24.16
N ASP A 213 31.62 -3.43 25.17
CA ASP A 213 32.10 -3.51 26.53
C ASP A 213 31.58 -4.78 27.22
N LEU A 214 32.36 -5.28 28.20
CA LEU A 214 31.97 -6.42 29.01
C LEU A 214 30.61 -6.11 29.69
N GLY A 215 29.63 -7.02 29.49
CA GLY A 215 28.30 -6.87 30.07
C GLY A 215 27.32 -6.05 29.22
N GLU A 216 27.75 -5.49 28.10
CA GLU A 216 26.85 -4.77 27.16
C GLU A 216 25.77 -5.70 26.63
N PRO A 217 24.49 -5.26 26.55
CA PRO A 217 23.38 -6.06 26.08
C PRO A 217 23.52 -6.49 24.61
N VAL A 218 23.35 -7.79 24.35
CA VAL A 218 23.27 -8.39 23.01
C VAL A 218 21.83 -8.70 22.69
N ARG A 219 21.37 -8.33 21.49
CA ARG A 219 19.96 -8.42 21.06
C ARG A 219 19.79 -9.29 19.84
N ALA A 220 18.63 -9.95 19.77
CA ALA A 220 18.21 -10.72 18.60
C ALA A 220 18.08 -9.82 17.37
N THR A 221 18.72 -10.22 16.27
CA THR A 221 18.76 -9.47 15.02
C THR A 221 17.54 -9.71 14.14
N ALA A 222 16.77 -10.76 14.46
CA ALA A 222 15.47 -11.10 13.86
C ALA A 222 14.64 -11.90 14.86
N THR A 223 13.34 -12.03 14.60
CA THR A 223 12.45 -12.93 15.33
C THR A 223 12.82 -14.38 15.03
N GLY A 224 12.80 -15.26 16.03
CA GLY A 224 13.13 -16.67 15.83
C GLY A 224 12.99 -17.51 17.09
N LYS A 225 13.37 -18.78 16.97
CA LYS A 225 13.37 -19.74 18.06
C LYS A 225 14.80 -20.08 18.47
N VAL A 226 15.10 -20.01 19.74
CA VAL A 226 16.41 -20.38 20.30
C VAL A 226 16.64 -21.89 20.12
N THR A 227 17.70 -22.25 19.39
CA THR A 227 18.11 -23.64 19.13
C THR A 227 19.30 -24.07 19.95
N ILE A 228 20.11 -23.11 20.43
CA ILE A 228 21.21 -23.38 21.39
C ILE A 228 21.23 -22.22 22.39
N ALA A 229 21.37 -22.55 23.67
CA ALA A 229 21.62 -21.61 24.76
C ALA A 229 22.53 -22.27 25.78
N GLY A 230 23.84 -22.07 25.66
CA GLY A 230 24.83 -22.74 26.55
C GLY A 230 26.25 -22.67 26.03
N ARG A 231 27.16 -23.36 26.72
CA ARG A 231 28.58 -23.42 26.37
C ARG A 231 28.84 -24.29 25.15
N GLN A 232 29.51 -23.77 24.14
CA GLN A 232 29.79 -24.43 22.86
C GLN A 232 31.26 -24.24 22.46
N GLY A 233 32.11 -25.20 22.77
CA GLY A 233 33.50 -25.28 22.32
C GLY A 233 34.24 -23.95 22.29
N GLY A 234 34.73 -23.55 21.13
CA GLY A 234 35.44 -22.29 20.91
C GLY A 234 34.61 -21.04 21.05
N TYR A 235 33.30 -21.12 20.88
CA TYR A 235 32.36 -20.00 21.04
C TYR A 235 32.17 -19.56 22.50
N GLY A 236 32.56 -20.39 23.47
CA GLY A 236 32.24 -20.13 24.87
C GLY A 236 30.73 -20.21 25.13
N ASN A 237 30.18 -19.29 25.91
CA ASN A 237 28.72 -19.19 26.03
C ASN A 237 28.15 -18.63 24.73
N MET A 238 27.22 -19.38 24.16
CA MET A 238 26.66 -19.09 22.85
C MET A 238 25.14 -19.23 22.87
N VAL A 239 24.49 -18.33 22.14
CA VAL A 239 23.08 -18.41 21.76
C VAL A 239 23.02 -18.62 20.26
N GLU A 240 22.19 -19.57 19.82
CA GLU A 240 21.84 -19.76 18.42
C GLU A 240 20.34 -19.61 18.28
N ILE A 241 19.91 -18.86 17.22
CA ILE A 241 18.51 -18.59 16.93
C ILE A 241 18.22 -19.01 15.51
N SER A 242 17.23 -19.88 15.32
CA SER A 242 16.67 -20.22 14.02
C SER A 242 15.53 -19.26 13.68
N HIS A 243 15.63 -18.65 12.50
CA HIS A 243 14.65 -17.66 12.00
C HIS A 243 13.68 -18.25 10.96
N GLY A 244 13.80 -19.56 10.69
CA GLY A 244 13.09 -20.22 9.59
C GLY A 244 13.81 -20.04 8.24
N GLY A 245 13.31 -20.73 7.18
CA GLY A 245 13.87 -20.61 5.83
C GLY A 245 15.37 -20.94 5.72
N GLY A 246 15.94 -21.72 6.66
CA GLY A 246 17.36 -22.05 6.71
C GLY A 246 18.26 -20.94 7.28
N LEU A 247 17.70 -19.82 7.74
CA LEU A 247 18.44 -18.72 8.35
C LEU A 247 18.63 -18.94 9.85
N VAL A 248 19.89 -18.78 10.29
CA VAL A 248 20.31 -18.95 11.69
C VAL A 248 21.27 -17.82 12.05
N THR A 249 21.20 -17.33 13.29
CA THR A 249 22.23 -16.44 13.84
C THR A 249 22.87 -17.03 15.09
N ARG A 250 24.15 -16.72 15.29
CA ARG A 250 24.92 -17.13 16.47
C ARG A 250 25.53 -15.91 17.15
N PHE A 251 25.49 -15.94 18.48
CA PHE A 251 26.01 -14.92 19.36
C PHE A 251 27.00 -15.59 20.33
N GLY A 252 28.29 -15.42 20.08
CA GLY A 252 29.36 -16.09 20.83
C GLY A 252 30.06 -15.18 21.84
N HIS A 253 30.90 -15.82 22.66
CA HIS A 253 31.77 -15.25 23.71
C HIS A 253 31.00 -14.53 24.83
N LEU A 254 29.70 -14.84 25.01
CA LEU A 254 28.84 -14.17 25.97
C LEU A 254 29.32 -14.37 27.42
N SER A 255 29.20 -13.34 28.25
CA SER A 255 29.35 -13.42 29.71
C SER A 255 28.12 -14.05 30.35
N GLU A 256 26.95 -13.73 29.85
CA GLU A 256 25.63 -14.15 30.34
C GLU A 256 24.72 -14.52 29.19
N ILE A 257 23.93 -15.57 29.36
CA ILE A 257 22.85 -16.01 28.46
C ILE A 257 21.53 -15.64 29.13
N SER A 258 20.67 -14.84 28.47
CA SER A 258 19.40 -14.34 29.02
C SER A 258 18.17 -15.10 28.49
N VAL A 259 18.37 -16.10 27.65
CA VAL A 259 17.30 -16.88 27.00
C VAL A 259 17.48 -18.38 27.23
N LYS A 260 16.43 -19.16 26.97
CA LYS A 260 16.43 -20.63 27.14
C LYS A 260 16.23 -21.34 25.80
N LEU A 261 16.75 -22.57 25.70
CA LEU A 261 16.48 -23.46 24.57
C LEU A 261 14.98 -23.57 24.32
N GLY A 262 14.57 -23.44 23.07
CA GLY A 262 13.18 -23.52 22.65
C GLY A 262 12.37 -22.20 22.83
N GLN A 263 12.92 -21.20 23.51
CA GLN A 263 12.26 -19.89 23.65
C GLN A 263 12.10 -19.22 22.28
N VAL A 264 10.93 -18.63 22.05
CA VAL A 264 10.71 -17.71 20.92
C VAL A 264 11.13 -16.33 21.38
N VAL A 265 12.00 -15.69 20.59
CA VAL A 265 12.47 -14.32 20.83
C VAL A 265 12.01 -13.41 19.72
N LEU A 266 11.66 -12.19 20.08
CA LEU A 266 11.31 -11.15 19.12
C LEU A 266 12.56 -10.37 18.69
N ILE A 267 12.49 -9.76 17.52
CA ILE A 267 13.53 -8.86 17.03
C ILE A 267 13.84 -7.76 18.06
N GLY A 268 15.12 -7.57 18.41
CA GLY A 268 15.55 -6.59 19.41
C GLY A 268 15.49 -7.07 20.87
N GLU A 269 14.94 -8.25 21.14
CA GLU A 269 14.92 -8.86 22.48
C GLU A 269 16.33 -9.21 22.96
N MET A 270 16.63 -8.98 24.22
CA MET A 270 17.95 -9.28 24.81
C MET A 270 18.15 -10.79 24.88
N VAL A 271 19.26 -11.29 24.31
CA VAL A 271 19.62 -12.71 24.28
C VAL A 271 20.78 -13.05 25.19
N GLY A 272 21.56 -12.05 25.59
CA GLY A 272 22.71 -12.21 26.48
C GLY A 272 23.48 -10.91 26.66
N ARG A 273 24.70 -11.02 27.18
CA ARG A 273 25.60 -9.89 27.38
C ARG A 273 26.99 -10.21 26.82
N ILE A 274 27.67 -9.20 26.28
CA ILE A 274 29.06 -9.32 25.79
C ILE A 274 29.97 -9.86 26.90
N GLY A 275 30.85 -10.77 26.50
CA GLY A 275 31.85 -11.36 27.36
C GLY A 275 33.16 -11.62 26.63
N SER A 276 33.93 -12.55 27.18
CA SER A 276 35.20 -13.05 26.62
C SER A 276 35.35 -14.54 26.93
N THR A 277 34.24 -15.28 26.91
CA THR A 277 34.28 -16.73 27.19
C THR A 277 34.71 -17.55 25.98
N GLY A 278 35.22 -18.73 26.19
CA GLY A 278 35.72 -19.61 25.11
C GLY A 278 37.06 -19.15 24.54
N ARG A 279 37.22 -19.21 23.21
CA ARG A 279 38.45 -18.76 22.51
C ARG A 279 38.29 -17.26 22.13
N SER A 280 38.57 -16.38 23.04
CA SER A 280 38.50 -14.92 22.86
C SER A 280 39.80 -14.28 23.35
N THR A 281 40.19 -13.18 22.73
CA THR A 281 41.35 -12.37 23.12
C THR A 281 41.00 -11.18 24.01
N GLY A 282 39.71 -10.91 24.20
CA GLY A 282 39.17 -9.79 24.99
C GLY A 282 37.66 -9.62 24.77
N PRO A 283 37.01 -8.72 25.49
CA PRO A 283 35.56 -8.50 25.33
C PRO A 283 35.19 -8.10 23.92
N HIS A 284 34.30 -8.85 23.31
CA HIS A 284 33.67 -8.56 22.00
C HIS A 284 32.49 -9.50 21.78
N LEU A 285 31.65 -9.17 20.80
CA LEU A 285 30.60 -10.08 20.30
C LEU A 285 31.09 -10.76 19.04
N HIS A 286 31.18 -12.09 19.04
CA HIS A 286 31.30 -12.88 17.82
C HIS A 286 29.89 -13.13 17.27
N TYR A 287 29.58 -12.60 16.08
CA TYR A 287 28.26 -12.65 15.47
C TYR A 287 28.31 -13.37 14.12
N GLU A 288 27.52 -14.45 13.96
CA GLU A 288 27.39 -15.16 12.68
C GLU A 288 25.96 -15.05 12.12
N THR A 289 25.88 -15.00 10.80
CA THR A 289 24.68 -15.33 10.04
C THR A 289 24.96 -16.58 9.22
N ARG A 290 24.04 -17.53 9.24
CA ARG A 290 24.17 -18.77 8.49
C ARG A 290 22.93 -18.97 7.62
N ALA A 291 23.15 -19.46 6.40
CA ALA A 291 22.10 -19.83 5.47
C ALA A 291 22.27 -21.31 5.10
N ASN A 292 21.23 -22.11 5.33
CA ASN A 292 21.23 -23.58 5.09
C ASN A 292 22.43 -24.31 5.70
N GLY A 293 22.81 -23.90 6.91
CA GLY A 293 23.92 -24.47 7.64
C GLY A 293 25.29 -23.86 7.33
N GLU A 294 25.45 -23.13 6.22
CA GLU A 294 26.72 -22.52 5.84
C GLU A 294 26.84 -21.08 6.37
N PRO A 295 28.02 -20.67 6.87
CA PRO A 295 28.27 -19.31 7.30
C PRO A 295 28.26 -18.35 6.06
N VAL A 296 27.55 -17.24 6.19
CA VAL A 296 27.49 -16.18 5.19
C VAL A 296 27.89 -14.86 5.83
N ASP A 297 28.39 -13.93 5.03
CA ASP A 297 28.86 -12.62 5.52
C ASP A 297 27.73 -11.83 6.19
N PRO A 298 27.77 -11.66 7.54
CA PRO A 298 26.73 -10.93 8.26
C PRO A 298 26.65 -9.45 7.90
N GLN A 299 27.74 -8.86 7.39
CA GLN A 299 27.77 -7.45 7.02
C GLN A 299 26.74 -7.11 5.94
N LYS A 300 26.48 -8.04 5.01
CA LYS A 300 25.46 -7.88 3.98
C LYS A 300 24.07 -7.65 4.58
N PHE A 301 23.72 -8.45 5.59
CA PHE A 301 22.43 -8.38 6.29
C PHE A 301 22.31 -7.09 7.10
N LEU A 302 23.33 -6.75 7.88
CA LEU A 302 23.34 -5.52 8.69
C LEU A 302 23.28 -4.26 7.83
N SER A 303 24.01 -4.25 6.69
CA SER A 303 23.97 -3.13 5.73
C SER A 303 22.61 -2.98 5.05
N ALA A 304 21.93 -4.10 4.76
CA ALA A 304 20.58 -4.06 4.22
C ALA A 304 19.58 -3.45 5.22
N GLY A 305 19.75 -3.76 6.51
CA GLY A 305 18.93 -3.20 7.59
C GLY A 305 19.07 -1.68 7.76
N LEU A 306 20.26 -1.13 7.53
CA LEU A 306 20.50 0.32 7.58
C LEU A 306 19.68 1.05 6.51
N LYS A 307 19.60 0.48 5.30
CA LYS A 307 18.80 1.05 4.19
C LYS A 307 17.29 1.05 4.45
N LEU A 308 16.80 0.26 5.43
CA LEU A 308 15.38 0.23 5.84
C LEU A 308 15.04 1.29 6.89
N GLY A 309 16.03 1.75 7.65
CA GLY A 309 15.83 2.67 8.77
C GLY A 309 15.87 4.14 8.42
N ASP A 310 16.16 4.46 7.15
CA ASP A 310 16.30 5.84 6.66
C ASP A 310 14.97 6.46 6.18
N ASP A 311 13.79 5.90 6.58
CA ASP A 311 12.45 6.44 6.25
C ASP A 311 11.70 6.87 7.52
#